data_3d1051a385e5ce04bf0c5b93f699d9c0
#
_entry.id   3d1051a385e5ce04bf0c5b93f699d9c0
#
_cell.length_a   1.000
_cell.length_b   1.000
_cell.length_c   1.000
_cell.angle_alpha   90.00
_cell.angle_beta   90.00
_cell.angle_gamma   90.00
#
_symmetry.space_group_name_H-M   'P 1'
#
loop_
_entity.id
_entity.type
_entity.pdbx_description
1 polymer ?
#
loop_
_entity_poly.entity_id
_entity_poly.type
_entity_poly.pdbx_seq_one_letter_code
_entity_poly.pdbx_strand_id
1 'polypeptide(L)'
;RQPSNTTALWREVRGLIARRAGVLVLDDTTLDKPYAQPQGLVTYHWSGKHHRVVKGINLLTLLWTDGAHRLPCDFRVYDKPAGGETKNAHFRQMLAVAQRRGLSPAYVLFDSWYASLTNLKALRRLRWPFLTRLKANRLVTLERGQAAIPIASVEIPTAGRLVHLRGYGFVKVFRLVAPDGDTAHWVTNDPQMTEAQRAALALQGWEIESYHRGLKQCCGVERAQVRTTPAMRGHLLLAIRAF
;
A
#
# COMPACT_ATOMS: atom_id res chain seq x y z
N ARG A 1 -8.08 -25.67 7.65
CA ARG A 1 -7.58 -24.30 7.32
C ARG A 1 -6.79 -23.80 8.51
N GLN A 2 -5.47 -23.69 8.40
CA GLN A 2 -4.70 -22.99 9.44
C GLN A 2 -5.21 -21.56 9.55
N PRO A 3 -5.52 -21.06 10.76
CA PRO A 3 -5.90 -19.67 10.93
C PRO A 3 -4.77 -18.82 10.37
N SER A 4 -5.13 -17.82 9.56
CA SER A 4 -4.15 -16.87 9.07
C SER A 4 -3.46 -16.26 10.29
N ASN A 5 -2.15 -16.38 10.36
CA ASN A 5 -1.31 -15.91 11.49
C ASN A 5 -1.49 -14.41 11.81
N THR A 6 -2.22 -13.68 10.97
CA THR A 6 -2.56 -12.27 11.15
C THR A 6 -3.49 -12.00 12.34
N THR A 7 -4.25 -13.00 12.81
CA THR A 7 -5.08 -12.85 14.02
C THR A 7 -4.22 -12.78 15.28
N ALA A 8 -3.15 -13.56 15.37
CA ALA A 8 -2.20 -13.51 16.48
C ALA A 8 -1.49 -12.15 16.50
N LEU A 9 -0.95 -11.72 15.37
CA LEU A 9 -0.34 -10.38 15.22
C LEU A 9 -1.30 -9.27 15.67
N TRP A 10 -2.55 -9.31 15.20
CA TRP A 10 -3.55 -8.31 15.60
C TRP A 10 -3.80 -8.28 17.12
N ARG A 11 -3.85 -9.44 17.79
CA ARG A 11 -4.05 -9.50 19.24
C ARG A 11 -2.93 -8.80 20.01
N GLU A 12 -1.71 -8.85 19.50
CA GLU A 12 -0.52 -8.23 20.10
C GLU A 12 -0.52 -6.71 19.93
N VAL A 13 -0.85 -6.21 18.74
CA VAL A 13 -0.73 -4.78 18.43
C VAL A 13 -2.00 -3.97 18.73
N ARG A 14 -3.17 -4.59 18.84
CA ARG A 14 -4.47 -3.89 18.91
C ARG A 14 -4.61 -2.93 20.10
N GLY A 15 -3.90 -3.19 21.20
CA GLY A 15 -3.88 -2.34 22.39
C GLY A 15 -3.06 -1.06 22.22
N LEU A 16 -2.16 -1.05 21.23
CA LEU A 16 -1.26 0.07 20.94
C LEU A 16 -1.83 0.99 19.84
N ILE A 17 -2.87 0.54 19.15
CA ILE A 17 -3.43 1.24 17.99
C ILE A 17 -4.59 2.14 18.41
N ALA A 18 -4.48 3.43 18.13
CA ALA A 18 -5.59 4.36 18.22
C ALA A 18 -6.53 4.15 17.01
N ARG A 19 -7.60 3.38 17.20
CA ARG A 19 -8.47 2.88 16.12
C ARG A 19 -9.15 3.95 15.28
N ARG A 20 -9.35 5.15 15.82
CA ARG A 20 -10.00 6.29 15.14
C ARG A 20 -9.04 7.42 14.80
N ALA A 21 -7.73 7.14 14.81
CA ALA A 21 -6.68 8.10 14.48
C ALA A 21 -5.54 7.40 13.73
N GLY A 22 -4.53 8.17 13.35
CA GLY A 22 -3.41 7.66 12.56
C GLY A 22 -3.80 7.33 11.13
N VAL A 23 -2.86 6.81 10.38
CA VAL A 23 -3.03 6.43 8.99
C VAL A 23 -2.76 4.95 8.80
N LEU A 24 -3.41 4.35 7.81
CA LEU A 24 -3.08 3.03 7.32
C LEU A 24 -2.23 3.17 6.06
N VAL A 25 -1.09 2.52 6.04
CA VAL A 25 -0.21 2.49 4.85
C VAL A 25 -0.18 1.06 4.32
N LEU A 26 -0.46 0.89 3.03
CA LEU A 26 -0.42 -0.41 2.38
C LEU A 26 0.60 -0.39 1.25
N ASP A 27 1.54 -1.32 1.31
CA ASP A 27 2.54 -1.53 0.27
C ASP A 27 3.00 -2.99 0.26
N ASP A 28 3.74 -3.35 -0.79
CA ASP A 28 4.37 -4.66 -0.89
C ASP A 28 5.88 -4.58 -1.09
N THR A 29 6.57 -5.57 -0.58
CA THR A 29 8.01 -5.71 -0.79
C THR A 29 8.35 -7.10 -1.30
N THR A 30 9.34 -7.19 -2.15
CA THR A 30 9.91 -8.47 -2.57
C THR A 30 11.06 -8.83 -1.63
N LEU A 31 10.94 -10.02 -1.04
CA LEU A 31 11.98 -10.65 -0.22
C LEU A 31 12.84 -11.51 -1.15
N ASP A 32 14.10 -11.13 -1.32
CA ASP A 32 15.00 -11.76 -2.27
C ASP A 32 15.33 -13.22 -1.86
N LYS A 33 15.16 -14.16 -2.79
CA LYS A 33 15.46 -15.58 -2.60
C LYS A 33 16.19 -16.16 -3.84
N PRO A 34 17.33 -15.60 -4.24
CA PRO A 34 17.98 -15.95 -5.52
C PRO A 34 18.38 -17.43 -5.59
N TYR A 35 18.79 -18.01 -4.47
CA TYR A 35 19.28 -19.39 -4.39
C TYR A 35 18.22 -20.41 -3.94
N ALA A 36 16.98 -19.97 -3.67
CA ALA A 36 15.94 -20.88 -3.23
C ALA A 36 15.56 -21.85 -4.35
N GLN A 37 15.37 -23.12 -3.99
CA GLN A 37 14.71 -24.07 -4.89
C GLN A 37 13.26 -23.63 -5.15
N PRO A 38 12.64 -24.03 -6.28
CA PRO A 38 11.24 -23.74 -6.52
C PRO A 38 10.38 -24.25 -5.36
N GLN A 39 9.63 -23.34 -4.75
CA GLN A 39 8.70 -23.60 -3.65
C GLN A 39 7.42 -22.81 -3.93
N GLY A 40 6.30 -23.24 -3.36
CA GLY A 40 4.99 -22.65 -3.62
C GLY A 40 4.90 -21.12 -3.44
N LEU A 41 5.74 -20.51 -2.58
CA LEU A 41 5.74 -19.05 -2.35
C LEU A 41 6.87 -18.30 -3.08
N VAL A 42 7.87 -19.03 -3.59
CA VAL A 42 9.04 -18.41 -4.25
C VAL A 42 8.77 -18.39 -5.76
N THR A 43 8.63 -17.20 -6.30
CA THR A 43 8.37 -16.99 -7.73
C THR A 43 9.06 -15.72 -8.21
N TYR A 44 8.82 -15.35 -9.46
CA TYR A 44 9.42 -14.18 -10.07
C TYR A 44 8.53 -12.95 -9.90
N HIS A 45 9.10 -11.89 -9.32
CA HIS A 45 8.45 -10.61 -9.07
C HIS A 45 9.29 -9.45 -9.59
N TRP A 46 8.63 -8.39 -10.03
CA TRP A 46 9.30 -7.13 -10.28
C TRP A 46 9.81 -6.55 -8.95
N SER A 47 11.06 -6.16 -8.91
CA SER A 47 11.68 -5.52 -7.74
C SER A 47 12.01 -4.08 -8.07
N GLY A 48 11.39 -3.12 -7.36
CA GLY A 48 11.73 -1.70 -7.47
C GLY A 48 13.17 -1.41 -7.04
N LYS A 49 13.70 -2.17 -6.08
CA LYS A 49 15.10 -2.06 -5.63
C LYS A 49 16.11 -2.40 -6.74
N HIS A 50 15.83 -3.44 -7.52
CA HIS A 50 16.76 -3.96 -8.54
C HIS A 50 16.40 -3.51 -9.95
N HIS A 51 15.28 -2.80 -10.14
CA HIS A 51 14.70 -2.41 -11.45
C HIS A 51 14.64 -3.56 -12.47
N ARG A 52 14.40 -4.79 -11.97
CA ARG A 52 14.29 -6.01 -12.78
C ARG A 52 13.42 -7.06 -12.08
N VAL A 53 13.08 -8.08 -12.83
CA VAL A 53 12.42 -9.27 -12.27
C VAL A 53 13.43 -10.07 -11.45
N VAL A 54 13.10 -10.38 -10.20
CA VAL A 54 13.92 -11.17 -9.28
C VAL A 54 13.12 -12.36 -8.75
N LYS A 55 13.84 -13.40 -8.36
CA LYS A 55 13.28 -14.57 -7.68
C LYS A 55 13.11 -14.25 -6.20
N GLY A 56 11.91 -14.39 -5.67
CA GLY A 56 11.64 -14.03 -4.28
C GLY A 56 10.23 -14.34 -3.82
N ILE A 57 9.91 -13.84 -2.65
CA ILE A 57 8.57 -13.89 -2.04
C ILE A 57 8.03 -12.47 -1.97
N ASN A 58 6.83 -12.24 -2.45
CA ASN A 58 6.22 -10.92 -2.35
C ASN A 58 5.31 -10.87 -1.10
N LEU A 59 5.63 -9.93 -0.21
CA LEU A 59 4.95 -9.69 1.06
C LEU A 59 4.19 -8.37 0.99
N LEU A 60 2.86 -8.43 1.11
CA LEU A 60 2.01 -7.25 1.27
C LEU A 60 1.85 -6.97 2.76
N THR A 61 1.94 -5.72 3.16
CA THR A 61 1.73 -5.29 4.55
C THR A 61 0.72 -4.17 4.64
N LEU A 62 -0.15 -4.23 5.65
CA LEU A 62 -0.96 -3.11 6.10
C LEU A 62 -0.38 -2.64 7.43
N LEU A 63 0.22 -1.46 7.41
CA LEU A 63 0.85 -0.80 8.54
C LEU A 63 -0.08 0.29 9.09
N TRP A 64 -0.24 0.38 10.40
CA TRP A 64 -0.79 1.55 11.06
C TRP A 64 0.37 2.42 11.59
N THR A 65 0.25 3.72 11.43
CA THR A 65 1.20 4.68 12.01
C THR A 65 0.50 5.97 12.43
N ASP A 66 1.01 6.58 13.50
CA ASP A 66 0.69 7.92 13.95
C ASP A 66 1.84 8.91 13.68
N GLY A 67 2.87 8.47 12.96
CA GLY A 67 4.11 9.20 12.70
C GLY A 67 5.24 8.84 13.68
N ALA A 68 4.94 8.37 14.88
CA ALA A 68 5.91 7.92 15.89
C ALA A 68 6.02 6.38 15.92
N HIS A 69 4.89 5.70 15.81
CA HIS A 69 4.80 4.24 15.89
C HIS A 69 4.54 3.61 14.53
N ARG A 70 5.05 2.40 14.32
CA ARG A 70 4.90 1.60 13.10
C ARG A 70 4.40 0.21 13.48
N LEU A 71 3.10 -0.01 13.40
CA LEU A 71 2.46 -1.24 13.88
C LEU A 71 1.85 -2.03 12.72
N PRO A 72 2.39 -3.20 12.37
CA PRO A 72 1.84 -4.04 11.30
C PRO A 72 0.49 -4.62 11.75
N CYS A 73 -0.59 -4.22 11.08
CA CYS A 73 -1.95 -4.66 11.38
C CYS A 73 -2.32 -5.96 10.70
N ASP A 74 -1.86 -6.15 9.47
CA ASP A 74 -2.14 -7.31 8.64
C ASP A 74 -1.03 -7.51 7.63
N PHE A 75 -0.86 -8.75 7.15
CA PHE A 75 0.05 -9.05 6.05
C PHE A 75 -0.49 -10.18 5.19
N ARG A 76 -0.05 -10.24 3.94
CA ARG A 76 -0.35 -11.31 2.99
C ARG A 76 0.90 -11.72 2.25
N VAL A 77 1.02 -13.00 1.99
CA VAL A 77 2.04 -13.51 1.08
C VAL A 77 1.36 -13.74 -0.27
N TYR A 78 1.84 -13.07 -1.30
CA TYR A 78 1.31 -13.20 -2.64
C TYR A 78 1.77 -14.49 -3.30
N ASP A 79 0.84 -15.40 -3.54
CA ASP A 79 1.07 -16.72 -4.10
C ASP A 79 0.51 -16.79 -5.54
N LYS A 80 1.31 -16.30 -6.49
CA LYS A 80 0.93 -16.25 -7.91
C LYS A 80 0.77 -17.63 -8.55
N PRO A 81 1.66 -18.62 -8.30
CA PRO A 81 1.59 -19.93 -8.98
C PRO A 81 0.37 -20.78 -8.60
N ALA A 82 -0.13 -20.62 -7.38
CA ALA A 82 -1.28 -21.41 -6.91
C ALA A 82 -2.64 -20.92 -7.44
N GLY A 83 -2.66 -20.06 -8.47
CA GLY A 83 -3.90 -19.44 -8.95
C GLY A 83 -4.55 -18.53 -7.89
N GLY A 84 -3.74 -18.03 -6.97
CA GLY A 84 -4.16 -17.24 -5.83
C GLY A 84 -4.72 -15.89 -6.22
N GLU A 85 -5.25 -15.21 -5.23
CA GLU A 85 -5.86 -13.89 -5.40
C GLU A 85 -4.83 -12.84 -5.84
N THR A 86 -5.28 -11.87 -6.64
CA THR A 86 -4.42 -10.78 -7.08
C THR A 86 -4.03 -9.87 -5.91
N LYS A 87 -2.90 -9.15 -6.02
CA LYS A 87 -2.51 -8.13 -5.04
C LYS A 87 -3.63 -7.12 -4.76
N ASN A 88 -4.38 -6.72 -5.79
CA ASN A 88 -5.54 -5.84 -5.64
C ASN A 88 -6.71 -6.48 -4.87
N ALA A 89 -6.90 -7.80 -4.97
CA ALA A 89 -7.86 -8.51 -4.14
C ALA A 89 -7.41 -8.55 -2.67
N HIS A 90 -6.14 -8.87 -2.43
CA HIS A 90 -5.54 -8.79 -1.09
C HIS A 90 -5.67 -7.40 -0.47
N PHE A 91 -5.41 -6.33 -1.24
CA PHE A 91 -5.62 -4.95 -0.80
C PHE A 91 -7.04 -4.76 -0.22
N ARG A 92 -8.07 -5.10 -0.98
CA ARG A 92 -9.47 -4.94 -0.55
C ARG A 92 -9.81 -5.80 0.66
N GLN A 93 -9.30 -7.03 0.73
CA GLN A 93 -9.53 -7.91 1.87
C GLN A 93 -8.87 -7.38 3.14
N MET A 94 -7.65 -6.85 3.06
CA MET A 94 -6.94 -6.26 4.20
C MET A 94 -7.71 -5.05 4.73
N LEU A 95 -8.25 -4.19 3.86
CA LEU A 95 -9.12 -3.08 4.27
C LEU A 95 -10.41 -3.58 4.94
N ALA A 96 -11.06 -4.60 4.38
CA ALA A 96 -12.25 -5.19 4.98
C ALA A 96 -11.97 -5.85 6.35
N VAL A 97 -10.79 -6.47 6.53
CA VAL A 97 -10.34 -6.97 7.83
C VAL A 97 -10.11 -5.83 8.81
N ALA A 98 -9.44 -4.76 8.38
CA ALA A 98 -9.20 -3.57 9.20
C ALA A 98 -10.52 -2.94 9.69
N GLN A 99 -11.53 -2.82 8.80
CA GLN A 99 -12.87 -2.36 9.16
C GLN A 99 -13.52 -3.25 10.23
N ARG A 100 -13.52 -4.58 10.04
CA ARG A 100 -14.07 -5.53 11.03
C ARG A 100 -13.36 -5.48 12.38
N ARG A 101 -12.09 -5.07 12.41
CA ARG A 101 -11.30 -4.82 13.63
C ARG A 101 -11.60 -3.47 14.26
N GLY A 102 -12.52 -2.70 13.70
CA GLY A 102 -12.97 -1.41 14.21
C GLY A 102 -12.02 -0.25 13.88
N LEU A 103 -11.12 -0.41 12.91
CA LEU A 103 -10.26 0.67 12.45
C LEU A 103 -11.07 1.68 11.63
N SER A 104 -10.84 2.96 11.88
CA SER A 104 -11.35 4.10 11.13
C SER A 104 -10.22 5.13 10.99
N PRO A 105 -9.27 4.90 10.07
CA PRO A 105 -8.08 5.74 9.94
C PRO A 105 -8.45 7.14 9.43
N ALA A 106 -7.61 8.12 9.76
CA ALA A 106 -7.71 9.46 9.18
C ALA A 106 -7.51 9.41 7.66
N TYR A 107 -6.53 8.62 7.20
CA TYR A 107 -6.27 8.38 5.78
C TYR A 107 -5.75 6.95 5.54
N VAL A 108 -5.93 6.49 4.30
CA VAL A 108 -5.28 5.28 3.77
C VAL A 108 -4.29 5.69 2.68
N LEU A 109 -3.03 5.31 2.85
CA LEU A 109 -1.92 5.65 1.95
C LEU A 109 -1.48 4.39 1.21
N PHE A 110 -1.22 4.50 -0.08
CA PHE A 110 -0.80 3.36 -0.91
C PHE A 110 -0.17 3.83 -2.21
N ASP A 111 0.63 2.95 -2.84
CA ASP A 111 1.28 3.27 -4.11
C ASP A 111 0.30 3.28 -5.30
N SER A 112 0.73 3.90 -6.39
CA SER A 112 0.03 4.02 -7.68
C SER A 112 -0.40 2.67 -8.26
N TRP A 113 0.32 1.58 -7.96
CA TRP A 113 -0.05 0.22 -8.36
C TRP A 113 -1.44 -0.18 -7.84
N TYR A 114 -1.77 0.24 -6.62
CA TYR A 114 -3.06 -0.06 -5.98
C TYR A 114 -4.16 0.97 -6.32
N ALA A 115 -3.86 2.02 -7.09
CA ALA A 115 -4.82 3.07 -7.47
C ALA A 115 -5.82 2.64 -8.55
N SER A 116 -6.24 1.38 -8.54
CA SER A 116 -7.28 0.86 -9.43
C SER A 116 -8.65 1.42 -9.05
N LEU A 117 -9.52 1.61 -10.05
CA LEU A 117 -10.87 2.11 -9.82
C LEU A 117 -11.66 1.27 -8.79
N THR A 118 -11.48 -0.05 -8.83
CA THR A 118 -12.14 -0.97 -7.89
C THR A 118 -11.67 -0.75 -6.46
N ASN A 119 -10.37 -0.51 -6.25
CA ASN A 119 -9.80 -0.22 -4.93
C ASN A 119 -10.25 1.14 -4.40
N LEU A 120 -10.24 2.18 -5.26
CA LEU A 120 -10.73 3.50 -4.88
C LEU A 120 -12.22 3.46 -4.49
N LYS A 121 -13.04 2.70 -5.24
CA LYS A 121 -14.45 2.48 -4.89
C LYS A 121 -14.62 1.73 -3.57
N ALA A 122 -13.74 0.79 -3.24
CA ALA A 122 -13.76 0.11 -1.95
C ALA A 122 -13.52 1.09 -0.79
N LEU A 123 -12.53 1.97 -0.90
CA LEU A 123 -12.26 3.03 0.08
C LEU A 123 -13.45 3.99 0.23
N ARG A 124 -14.09 4.39 -0.88
CA ARG A 124 -15.29 5.22 -0.84
C ARG A 124 -16.45 4.55 -0.10
N ARG A 125 -16.67 3.24 -0.29
CA ARG A 125 -17.70 2.47 0.45
C ARG A 125 -17.42 2.44 1.95
N LEU A 126 -16.15 2.38 2.33
CA LEU A 126 -15.70 2.45 3.73
C LEU A 126 -15.79 3.88 4.29
N ARG A 127 -15.99 4.89 3.45
CA ARG A 127 -15.91 6.32 3.79
C ARG A 127 -14.54 6.71 4.36
N TRP A 128 -13.49 6.04 3.89
CA TRP A 128 -12.12 6.33 4.29
C TRP A 128 -11.46 7.27 3.30
N PRO A 129 -10.92 8.41 3.77
CA PRO A 129 -10.08 9.26 2.96
C PRO A 129 -8.81 8.51 2.55
N PHE A 130 -8.30 8.84 1.38
CA PHE A 130 -7.04 8.27 0.92
C PHE A 130 -6.11 9.32 0.33
N LEU A 131 -4.83 9.00 0.28
CA LEU A 131 -3.83 9.70 -0.51
C LEU A 131 -2.98 8.66 -1.26
N THR A 132 -2.87 8.82 -2.57
CA THR A 132 -2.07 7.94 -3.44
C THR A 132 -1.54 8.71 -4.63
N ARG A 133 -0.70 8.08 -5.44
CA ARG A 133 -0.26 8.64 -6.73
C ARG A 133 -1.06 8.04 -7.88
N LEU A 134 -1.27 8.81 -8.94
CA LEU A 134 -1.77 8.34 -10.22
C LEU A 134 -0.68 8.36 -11.27
N LYS A 135 -0.75 7.43 -12.21
CA LYS A 135 0.12 7.43 -13.38
C LYS A 135 -0.20 8.64 -14.27
N ALA A 136 0.82 9.21 -14.89
CA ALA A 136 0.72 10.41 -15.75
C ALA A 136 -0.31 10.29 -16.88
N ASN A 137 -0.53 9.08 -17.39
CA ASN A 137 -1.50 8.78 -18.46
C ASN A 137 -2.94 8.55 -17.96
N ARG A 138 -3.21 8.72 -16.65
CA ARG A 138 -4.57 8.54 -16.13
C ARG A 138 -5.51 9.58 -16.69
N LEU A 139 -6.63 9.14 -17.30
CA LEU A 139 -7.60 10.03 -17.90
C LEU A 139 -8.51 10.67 -16.84
N VAL A 140 -8.65 11.99 -16.94
CA VAL A 140 -9.53 12.83 -16.12
C VAL A 140 -10.29 13.83 -17.00
N THR A 141 -11.39 14.37 -16.47
CA THR A 141 -12.11 15.49 -17.08
C THR A 141 -12.14 16.68 -16.12
N LEU A 142 -12.05 17.89 -16.63
CA LEU A 142 -12.08 19.11 -15.81
C LEU A 142 -13.53 19.57 -15.58
N GLU A 143 -14.34 19.50 -16.62
CA GLU A 143 -15.73 19.93 -16.61
C GLU A 143 -16.64 18.86 -17.22
N ARG A 144 -17.92 18.93 -16.87
CA ARG A 144 -18.92 18.00 -17.40
C ARG A 144 -19.05 18.19 -18.92
N GLY A 145 -19.02 17.08 -19.66
CA GLY A 145 -19.15 17.10 -21.12
C GLY A 145 -17.85 17.32 -21.90
N GLN A 146 -16.75 17.64 -21.24
CA GLN A 146 -15.44 17.73 -21.89
C GLN A 146 -14.83 16.35 -22.18
N ALA A 147 -13.95 16.31 -23.18
CA ALA A 147 -13.16 15.12 -23.48
C ALA A 147 -12.22 14.79 -22.29
N ALA A 148 -12.03 13.49 -22.06
CA ALA A 148 -11.07 13.04 -21.05
C ALA A 148 -9.64 13.22 -21.58
N ILE A 149 -8.77 13.82 -20.77
CA ILE A 149 -7.37 14.07 -21.08
C ILE A 149 -6.46 13.41 -20.05
N PRO A 150 -5.21 13.08 -20.41
CA PRO A 150 -4.23 12.59 -19.45
C PRO A 150 -4.01 13.61 -18.32
N ILE A 151 -3.87 13.14 -17.08
CA ILE A 151 -3.64 14.02 -15.93
C ILE A 151 -2.35 14.85 -16.07
N ALA A 152 -1.35 14.31 -16.77
CA ALA A 152 -0.11 15.03 -17.08
C ALA A 152 -0.32 16.29 -17.92
N SER A 153 -1.40 16.36 -18.72
CA SER A 153 -1.76 17.51 -19.56
C SER A 153 -2.60 18.54 -18.82
N VAL A 154 -2.92 18.30 -17.54
CA VAL A 154 -3.74 19.20 -16.73
C VAL A 154 -2.83 20.20 -16.01
N GLU A 155 -3.13 21.48 -16.13
CA GLU A 155 -2.52 22.51 -15.29
C GLU A 155 -3.07 22.39 -13.86
N ILE A 156 -2.19 22.12 -12.90
CA ILE A 156 -2.53 21.91 -11.50
C ILE A 156 -1.77 22.91 -10.65
N PRO A 157 -2.46 23.89 -10.03
CA PRO A 157 -1.84 24.85 -9.14
C PRO A 157 -1.34 24.17 -7.85
N THR A 158 -0.46 24.83 -7.11
CA THR A 158 0.12 24.34 -5.84
C THR A 158 -0.97 23.95 -4.82
N ALA A 159 -2.06 24.73 -4.78
CA ALA A 159 -3.20 24.42 -3.89
C ALA A 159 -3.98 23.16 -4.27
N GLY A 160 -3.62 22.55 -5.40
CA GLY A 160 -4.32 21.40 -5.98
C GLY A 160 -5.54 21.80 -6.81
N ARG A 161 -6.02 20.87 -7.61
CA ARG A 161 -7.18 21.05 -8.50
C ARG A 161 -8.16 19.90 -8.35
N LEU A 162 -9.45 20.21 -8.31
CA LEU A 162 -10.50 19.19 -8.41
C LEU A 162 -10.65 18.78 -9.87
N VAL A 163 -10.63 17.47 -10.11
CA VAL A 163 -10.84 16.85 -11.41
C VAL A 163 -11.82 15.69 -11.27
N HIS A 164 -12.51 15.37 -12.34
CA HIS A 164 -13.38 14.20 -12.35
C HIS A 164 -12.63 12.98 -12.89
N LEU A 165 -12.44 11.98 -12.04
CA LEU A 165 -11.88 10.68 -12.41
C LEU A 165 -12.99 9.78 -12.94
N ARG A 166 -12.92 9.40 -14.23
CA ARG A 166 -13.95 8.59 -14.89
C ARG A 166 -14.27 7.31 -14.13
N GLY A 167 -15.56 7.14 -13.84
CA GLY A 167 -16.07 5.97 -13.10
C GLY A 167 -15.85 6.01 -11.59
N TYR A 168 -15.20 7.04 -11.07
CA TYR A 168 -15.04 7.26 -9.64
C TYR A 168 -15.79 8.50 -9.15
N GLY A 169 -15.60 9.65 -9.75
CA GLY A 169 -16.14 10.94 -9.32
C GLY A 169 -15.01 11.97 -9.09
N PHE A 170 -15.34 13.03 -8.35
CA PHE A 170 -14.36 14.08 -8.07
C PHE A 170 -13.27 13.61 -7.12
N VAL A 171 -12.04 14.03 -7.44
CA VAL A 171 -10.83 13.88 -6.62
C VAL A 171 -10.02 15.17 -6.69
N LYS A 172 -9.27 15.48 -5.64
CA LYS A 172 -8.32 16.57 -5.64
C LYS A 172 -6.94 16.05 -6.03
N VAL A 173 -6.29 16.75 -6.93
CA VAL A 173 -4.97 16.39 -7.46
C VAL A 173 -3.97 17.48 -7.13
N PHE A 174 -2.78 17.08 -6.69
CA PHE A 174 -1.60 17.91 -6.52
C PHE A 174 -0.52 17.45 -7.49
N ARG A 175 0.18 18.38 -8.11
CA ARG A 175 1.32 18.11 -8.98
C ARG A 175 2.61 18.53 -8.28
N LEU A 176 3.53 17.59 -8.15
CA LEU A 176 4.87 17.86 -7.64
C LEU A 176 5.88 17.58 -8.73
N VAL A 177 6.82 18.49 -8.91
CA VAL A 177 7.96 18.32 -9.79
C VAL A 177 9.20 18.22 -8.89
N ALA A 178 9.88 17.09 -8.98
CA ALA A 178 11.14 16.87 -8.27
C ALA A 178 12.29 17.66 -8.93
N PRO A 179 13.41 17.89 -8.23
CA PRO A 179 14.55 18.62 -8.78
C PRO A 179 15.16 18.01 -10.05
N ASP A 180 15.03 16.70 -10.23
CA ASP A 180 15.45 15.95 -11.42
C ASP A 180 14.45 16.02 -12.60
N GLY A 181 13.34 16.76 -12.42
CA GLY A 181 12.28 16.91 -13.41
C GLY A 181 11.17 15.86 -13.35
N ASP A 182 11.30 14.83 -12.52
CA ASP A 182 10.26 13.81 -12.35
C ASP A 182 8.98 14.44 -11.80
N THR A 183 7.84 14.04 -12.34
CA THR A 183 6.53 14.61 -11.98
C THR A 183 5.63 13.56 -11.34
N ALA A 184 5.21 13.83 -10.11
CA ALA A 184 4.26 13.01 -9.36
C ALA A 184 2.87 13.69 -9.29
N HIS A 185 1.82 12.91 -9.57
CA HIS A 185 0.43 13.36 -9.42
C HIS A 185 -0.17 12.66 -8.20
N TRP A 186 -0.24 13.39 -7.08
CA TRP A 186 -0.89 12.93 -5.86
C TRP A 186 -2.38 13.17 -5.92
N VAL A 187 -3.17 12.21 -5.46
CA VAL A 187 -4.63 12.26 -5.54
C VAL A 187 -5.28 11.84 -4.25
N THR A 188 -6.35 12.55 -3.88
CA THR A 188 -7.16 12.28 -2.71
C THR A 188 -8.66 12.43 -3.02
N ASN A 189 -9.51 11.74 -2.27
CA ASN A 189 -10.97 11.97 -2.26
C ASN A 189 -11.41 13.02 -1.22
N ASP A 190 -10.47 13.63 -0.51
CA ASP A 190 -10.73 14.76 0.38
C ASP A 190 -10.55 16.08 -0.39
N PRO A 191 -11.62 16.81 -0.72
CA PRO A 191 -11.53 18.06 -1.47
C PRO A 191 -10.93 19.21 -0.65
N GLN A 192 -10.92 19.09 0.68
CA GLN A 192 -10.42 20.13 1.59
C GLN A 192 -8.92 19.95 1.92
N MET A 193 -8.30 18.83 1.53
CA MET A 193 -6.88 18.61 1.78
C MET A 193 -6.04 19.78 1.27
N THR A 194 -5.16 20.30 2.11
CA THR A 194 -4.17 21.30 1.74
C THR A 194 -2.87 20.67 1.25
N GLU A 195 -2.01 21.45 0.58
CA GLU A 195 -0.68 20.95 0.18
C GLU A 195 0.18 20.58 1.39
N ALA A 196 0.10 21.35 2.48
CA ALA A 196 0.82 21.03 3.72
C ALA A 196 0.37 19.68 4.32
N GLN A 197 -0.94 19.41 4.33
CA GLN A 197 -1.48 18.12 4.77
C GLN A 197 -1.04 16.99 3.84
N ARG A 198 -1.09 17.19 2.52
CA ARG A 198 -0.60 16.21 1.55
C ARG A 198 0.88 15.88 1.81
N ALA A 199 1.72 16.90 2.03
CA ALA A 199 3.15 16.74 2.29
C ALA A 199 3.39 15.94 3.58
N ALA A 200 2.71 16.30 4.67
CA ALA A 200 2.80 15.59 5.95
C ALA A 200 2.37 14.11 5.81
N LEU A 201 1.27 13.83 5.11
CA LEU A 201 0.81 12.47 4.86
C LEU A 201 1.78 11.68 3.96
N ALA A 202 2.39 12.31 2.97
CA ALA A 202 3.39 11.65 2.13
C ALA A 202 4.61 11.21 2.94
N LEU A 203 5.05 11.99 3.94
CA LEU A 203 6.10 11.60 4.89
C LEU A 203 5.66 10.40 5.75
N GLN A 204 4.43 10.41 6.25
CA GLN A 204 3.90 9.23 6.97
C GLN A 204 3.78 8.00 6.08
N GLY A 205 3.50 8.17 4.78
CA GLY A 205 3.51 7.08 3.80
C GLY A 205 4.87 6.40 3.67
N TRP A 206 5.96 7.12 3.90
CA TRP A 206 7.32 6.60 3.86
C TRP A 206 7.67 5.65 5.03
N GLU A 207 6.86 5.66 6.09
CA GLU A 207 7.05 4.81 7.25
C GLU A 207 6.99 3.31 6.92
N ILE A 208 6.25 2.92 5.87
CA ILE A 208 6.21 1.52 5.43
C ILE A 208 7.53 1.07 4.81
N GLU A 209 8.25 1.96 4.13
CA GLU A 209 9.58 1.64 3.59
C GLU A 209 10.60 1.45 4.73
N SER A 210 10.54 2.30 5.75
CA SER A 210 11.33 2.17 6.97
C SER A 210 11.04 0.83 7.68
N TYR A 211 9.77 0.45 7.77
CA TYR A 211 9.34 -0.85 8.28
C TYR A 211 9.90 -2.00 7.44
N HIS A 212 9.75 -1.98 6.12
CA HIS A 212 10.28 -3.02 5.25
C HIS A 212 11.81 -3.14 5.36
N ARG A 213 12.52 -2.02 5.49
CA ARG A 213 13.96 -1.98 5.73
C ARG A 213 14.31 -2.64 7.05
N GLY A 214 13.62 -2.31 8.13
CA GLY A 214 13.81 -2.92 9.46
C GLY A 214 13.60 -4.43 9.43
N LEU A 215 12.53 -4.91 8.77
CA LEU A 215 12.30 -6.34 8.60
C LEU A 215 13.47 -7.05 7.90
N LYS A 216 14.03 -6.45 6.85
CA LYS A 216 15.12 -7.05 6.07
C LYS A 216 16.46 -7.00 6.82
N GLN A 217 16.77 -5.87 7.42
CA GLN A 217 18.09 -5.65 8.06
C GLN A 217 18.16 -6.20 9.48
N CYS A 218 17.10 -6.01 10.29
CA CYS A 218 17.13 -6.31 11.72
C CYS A 218 16.41 -7.62 12.08
N CYS A 219 15.27 -7.92 11.45
CA CYS A 219 14.45 -9.08 11.81
C CYS A 219 14.73 -10.34 10.98
N GLY A 220 15.68 -10.30 10.07
CA GLY A 220 16.16 -11.47 9.32
C GLY A 220 15.11 -12.11 8.39
N VAL A 221 14.10 -11.35 7.94
CA VAL A 221 12.99 -11.87 7.13
C VAL A 221 13.45 -12.57 5.83
N GLU A 222 14.58 -12.16 5.27
CA GLU A 222 15.19 -12.76 4.08
C GLU A 222 16.15 -13.94 4.39
N ARG A 223 16.47 -14.19 5.67
CA ARG A 223 17.48 -15.20 6.09
C ARG A 223 16.90 -16.61 6.22
N ALA A 224 15.59 -16.80 6.05
CA ALA A 224 14.98 -18.13 6.15
C ALA A 224 15.56 -19.11 5.15
N GLN A 225 15.97 -20.28 5.64
CA GLN A 225 16.46 -21.43 4.85
C GLN A 225 15.44 -22.59 4.84
N VAL A 226 14.23 -22.35 5.32
CA VAL A 226 13.18 -23.36 5.38
C VAL A 226 12.67 -23.71 3.97
N ARG A 227 12.30 -25.00 3.79
CA ARG A 227 11.95 -25.55 2.46
C ARG A 227 10.46 -25.76 2.24
N THR A 228 9.61 -25.61 3.26
CA THR A 228 8.18 -25.84 3.13
C THR A 228 7.40 -24.53 3.24
N THR A 229 6.28 -24.44 2.54
CA THR A 229 5.37 -23.27 2.59
C THR A 229 4.90 -22.96 4.01
N PRO A 230 4.46 -23.91 4.85
CA PRO A 230 4.07 -23.62 6.23
C PRO A 230 5.22 -23.06 7.07
N ALA A 231 6.42 -23.63 6.98
CA ALA A 231 7.58 -23.15 7.71
C ALA A 231 8.00 -21.73 7.27
N MET A 232 7.94 -21.44 5.95
CA MET A 232 8.19 -20.10 5.43
C MET A 232 7.17 -19.07 5.97
N ARG A 233 5.89 -19.42 5.96
CA ARG A 233 4.84 -18.54 6.54
C ARG A 233 5.06 -18.32 8.05
N GLY A 234 5.48 -19.35 8.78
CA GLY A 234 5.85 -19.26 10.20
C GLY A 234 7.03 -18.30 10.41
N HIS A 235 8.09 -18.45 9.62
CA HIS A 235 9.25 -17.56 9.68
C HIS A 235 8.88 -16.08 9.41
N LEU A 236 8.10 -15.83 8.36
CA LEU A 236 7.64 -14.48 8.04
C LEU A 236 6.85 -13.86 9.20
N LEU A 237 5.94 -14.62 9.83
CA LEU A 237 5.21 -14.16 10.99
C LEU A 237 6.15 -13.81 12.16
N LEU A 238 7.11 -14.69 12.46
CA LEU A 238 8.07 -14.44 13.54
C LEU A 238 8.91 -13.20 13.28
N ALA A 239 9.40 -13.01 12.05
CA ALA A 239 10.14 -11.82 11.67
C ALA A 239 9.30 -10.54 11.81
N ILE A 240 8.01 -10.57 11.42
CA ILE A 240 7.08 -9.44 11.57
C ILE A 240 6.82 -9.13 13.05
N ARG A 241 6.73 -10.15 13.90
CA ARG A 241 6.53 -9.96 15.37
C ARG A 241 7.79 -9.51 16.09
N ALA A 242 8.97 -9.76 15.53
CA ALA A 242 10.25 -9.32 16.09
C ALA A 242 10.56 -7.84 15.80
N PHE A 243 9.84 -7.23 14.85
CA PHE A 243 9.91 -5.80 14.56
C PHE A 243 9.17 -5.00 15.63
#